data_7e3c797fab70c7d2be8aed78e453ea14
#
_entry.id   7e3c797fab70c7d2be8aed78e453ea14
#
_cell.length_a   1.000
_cell.length_b   1.000
_cell.length_c   1.000
_cell.angle_alpha   90.00
_cell.angle_beta   90.00
_cell.angle_gamma   90.00
#
_symmetry.space_group_name_H-M   'P 1'
#
loop_
_entity.id
_entity.type
_entity.pdbx_description
1 polymer ?
#
loop_
_entity_poly.entity_id
_entity_poly.type
_entity_poly.pdbx_seq_one_letter_code
_entity_poly.pdbx_strand_id
1 'polypeptide(L)' 'MNTTEEKKNAYLQKFDRENDLSELGWDDSKRYGEDIVKLLEDKEGLTYEEAYASLQYAYNLLKYKSNFVELRK' A
#
# COMPACT_ATOMS: atom_id res chain seq x y z
N MET A 1 8.95 19.22 -15.12
CA MET A 1 9.37 18.09 -14.30
C MET A 1 9.04 18.31 -12.84
N ASN A 2 8.45 17.34 -12.23
CA ASN A 2 8.02 17.44 -10.82
C ASN A 2 9.01 16.69 -9.93
N THR A 3 9.99 17.41 -9.37
CA THR A 3 10.98 16.77 -8.53
C THR A 3 10.37 16.21 -7.25
N THR A 4 9.29 16.80 -6.77
CA THR A 4 8.59 16.28 -5.59
C THR A 4 8.05 14.89 -5.87
N GLU A 5 7.47 14.71 -7.04
CA GLU A 5 6.92 13.41 -7.42
C GLU A 5 8.03 12.39 -7.59
N GLU A 6 9.16 12.81 -8.15
CA GLU A 6 10.29 11.91 -8.32
C GLU A 6 10.85 11.47 -6.97
N LYS A 7 10.96 12.41 -6.04
CA LYS A 7 11.45 12.10 -4.71
C LYS A 7 10.50 11.17 -3.97
N LYS A 8 9.21 11.39 -4.13
CA LYS A 8 8.21 10.54 -3.50
C LYS A 8 8.34 9.11 -4.02
N ASN A 9 8.43 8.95 -5.32
CA ASN A 9 8.52 7.61 -5.91
C ASN A 9 9.80 6.90 -5.46
N ALA A 10 10.91 7.63 -5.42
CA ALA A 10 12.17 7.04 -4.98
C ALA A 10 12.07 6.60 -3.53
N TYR A 11 11.44 7.42 -2.70
CA TYR A 11 11.24 7.06 -1.30
C TYR A 11 10.40 5.81 -1.16
N LEU A 12 9.30 5.76 -1.89
CA LEU A 12 8.38 4.64 -1.77
C LEU A 12 9.02 3.34 -2.26
N GLN A 13 9.86 3.41 -3.27
CA GLN A 13 10.48 2.20 -3.79
C GLN A 13 11.52 1.61 -2.86
N LYS A 14 11.95 2.37 -1.86
CA LYS A 14 12.90 1.84 -0.90
C LYS A 14 12.32 0.73 -0.03
N PHE A 15 11.02 0.63 0.02
CA PHE A 15 10.36 -0.25 0.96
C PHE A 15 9.77 -1.49 0.30
N ASP A 16 10.31 -1.88 -0.85
CA ASP A 16 9.77 -3.04 -1.55
C ASP A 16 10.47 -4.34 -1.22
N ARG A 17 11.30 -4.34 -0.19
CA ARG A 17 12.12 -5.52 0.12
C ARG A 17 11.29 -6.74 0.47
N GLU A 18 10.22 -6.54 1.21
CA GLU A 18 9.40 -7.65 1.66
C GLU A 18 8.35 -8.04 0.62
N ASN A 19 8.06 -7.14 -0.29
CA ASN A 19 7.02 -7.36 -1.28
C ASN A 19 7.58 -7.00 -2.64
N ASP A 20 7.61 -7.97 -3.51
CA ASP A 20 8.24 -7.78 -4.82
C ASP A 20 7.30 -6.99 -5.72
N LEU A 21 7.57 -5.71 -5.84
CA LEU A 21 6.76 -4.85 -6.68
C LEU A 21 6.96 -5.13 -8.16
N SER A 22 8.05 -5.78 -8.51
CA SER A 22 8.34 -6.00 -9.92
C SER A 22 7.36 -6.97 -10.57
N GLU A 23 6.73 -7.84 -9.80
CA GLU A 23 5.78 -8.78 -10.36
C GLU A 23 4.51 -8.10 -10.84
N LEU A 24 4.05 -7.09 -10.11
CA LEU A 24 2.88 -6.33 -10.51
C LEU A 24 3.23 -5.14 -11.37
N GLY A 25 4.48 -4.69 -11.28
CA GLY A 25 4.86 -3.44 -11.88
C GLY A 25 4.63 -2.30 -10.91
N TRP A 26 5.54 -1.35 -10.97
CA TRP A 26 5.50 -0.22 -10.05
C TRP A 26 4.22 0.61 -10.21
N ASP A 27 3.81 0.81 -11.46
CA ASP A 27 2.66 1.69 -11.71
C ASP A 27 1.36 1.10 -11.15
N ASP A 28 1.20 -0.22 -11.27
CA ASP A 28 0.00 -0.86 -10.74
C ASP A 28 -0.01 -0.83 -9.22
N SER A 29 1.14 -1.11 -8.61
CA SER A 29 1.22 -1.07 -7.15
C SER A 29 0.96 0.32 -6.63
N LYS A 30 1.48 1.34 -7.33
CA LYS A 30 1.26 2.72 -6.93
C LYS A 30 -0.22 3.07 -7.02
N ARG A 31 -0.88 2.66 -8.08
CA ARG A 31 -2.29 2.98 -8.26
C ARG A 31 -3.14 2.37 -7.15
N TYR A 32 -2.92 1.10 -6.87
CA TYR A 32 -3.69 0.44 -5.81
C TYR A 32 -3.36 1.02 -4.45
N GLY A 33 -2.10 1.35 -4.22
CA GLY A 33 -1.71 1.96 -2.97
C GLY A 33 -2.36 3.32 -2.76
N GLU A 34 -2.43 4.11 -3.82
CA GLU A 34 -3.09 5.41 -3.72
C GLU A 34 -4.58 5.27 -3.46
N ASP A 35 -5.20 4.24 -4.02
CA ASP A 35 -6.60 3.98 -3.74
C ASP A 35 -6.82 3.67 -2.27
N ILE A 36 -5.92 2.90 -1.68
CA ILE A 36 -6.02 2.58 -0.26
C ILE A 36 -5.86 3.83 0.58
N VAL A 37 -4.89 4.67 0.26
CA VAL A 37 -4.67 5.89 0.99
C VAL A 37 -5.90 6.79 0.89
N LYS A 38 -6.47 6.88 -0.30
CA LYS A 38 -7.65 7.70 -0.48
C LYS A 38 -8.81 7.19 0.36
N LEU A 39 -8.96 5.88 0.43
CA LEU A 39 -10.00 5.29 1.26
C LEU A 39 -9.85 5.74 2.71
N LEU A 40 -8.61 5.72 3.21
CA LEU A 40 -8.34 6.13 4.58
C LEU A 40 -8.55 7.62 4.78
N GLU A 41 -8.14 8.42 3.78
CA GLU A 41 -8.31 9.87 3.89
C GLU A 41 -9.77 10.28 3.93
N ASP A 42 -10.65 9.47 3.36
CA ASP A 42 -12.06 9.77 3.37
C ASP A 42 -12.72 9.49 4.72
N LYS A 43 -12.00 8.85 5.63
CA LYS A 43 -12.55 8.56 6.95
C LYS A 43 -12.39 9.77 7.87
N GLU A 44 -13.50 10.31 8.30
CA GLU A 44 -13.49 11.49 9.14
C GLU A 44 -12.91 11.17 10.51
N GLY A 45 -11.96 12.00 10.94
CA GLY A 45 -11.40 11.84 12.27
C GLY A 45 -10.31 10.80 12.39
N LEU A 46 -9.94 10.16 11.31
CA LEU A 46 -8.89 9.13 11.37
C LEU A 46 -7.53 9.80 11.46
N THR A 47 -6.76 9.41 12.47
CA THR A 47 -5.40 9.92 12.62
C THR A 47 -4.43 9.10 11.78
N TYR A 48 -3.23 9.68 11.58
CA TYR A 48 -2.19 8.92 10.87
C TYR A 48 -1.84 7.64 11.59
N GLU A 49 -1.78 7.69 12.90
CA GLU A 49 -1.45 6.48 13.67
C GLU A 49 -2.50 5.41 13.50
N GLU A 50 -3.76 5.81 13.51
CA GLU A 50 -4.84 4.86 13.26
C GLU A 50 -4.80 4.32 11.85
N ALA A 51 -4.43 5.16 10.90
CA ALA A 51 -4.29 4.71 9.52
C ALA A 51 -3.15 3.69 9.40
N TYR A 52 -2.03 3.96 10.05
CA TYR A 52 -0.92 3.01 10.01
C TYR A 52 -1.31 1.68 10.64
N ALA A 53 -2.01 1.73 11.77
CA ALA A 53 -2.45 0.50 12.42
C ALA A 53 -3.42 -0.27 11.53
N SER A 54 -4.30 0.44 10.85
CA SER A 54 -5.24 -0.19 9.94
C SER A 54 -4.53 -0.86 8.78
N LEU A 55 -3.52 -0.21 8.24
CA LEU A 55 -2.74 -0.78 7.14
C LEU A 55 -1.98 -2.02 7.62
N GLN A 56 -1.45 -1.96 8.83
CA GLN A 56 -0.74 -3.13 9.37
C GLN A 56 -1.69 -4.30 9.53
N TYR A 57 -2.88 -4.04 10.05
CA TYR A 57 -3.87 -5.09 10.19
C TYR A 57 -4.25 -5.66 8.82
N ALA A 58 -4.46 -4.79 7.85
CA ALA A 58 -4.83 -5.24 6.50
C ALA A 58 -3.72 -6.08 5.89
N TYR A 59 -2.48 -5.68 6.08
CA TYR A 59 -1.35 -6.43 5.58
C TYR A 59 -1.31 -7.83 6.21
N ASN A 60 -1.48 -7.88 7.51
CA ASN A 60 -1.47 -9.17 8.21
C ASN A 60 -2.66 -10.04 7.79
N LEU A 61 -3.80 -9.41 7.58
CA LEU A 61 -4.97 -10.14 7.13
C LEU A 61 -4.76 -10.74 5.75
N LEU A 62 -4.13 -9.99 4.86
CA LEU A 62 -3.81 -10.50 3.54
C LEU A 62 -2.86 -11.68 3.62
N LYS A 63 -1.88 -11.60 4.50
CA LYS A 63 -0.95 -12.71 4.67
C LYS A 63 -1.68 -13.95 5.18
N TYR A 64 -2.58 -13.76 6.12
CA TYR A 64 -3.37 -14.86 6.63
C TYR A 64 -4.18 -15.50 5.50
N LYS A 65 -4.85 -14.67 4.72
CA LYS A 65 -5.70 -15.18 3.65
C LYS A 65 -4.88 -15.87 2.57
N SER A 66 -3.68 -15.37 2.31
CA SER A 66 -2.85 -15.98 1.27
C SER A 66 -2.41 -17.38 1.65
N ASN A 67 -2.41 -17.70 2.94
CA ASN A 67 -2.05 -19.03 3.40
C ASN A 67 -3.20 -20.02 3.35
N PHE A 68 -4.42 -19.54 3.44
CA PHE A 68 -5.57 -20.44 3.59
C PHE A 68 -6.65 -20.24 2.55
N VAL A 69 -6.68 -19.09 1.90
CA VAL A 69 -7.73 -18.75 0.95
C VAL A 69 -7.08 -18.08 -0.24
N GLU A 70 -7.55 -18.44 -1.43
CA GLU A 70 -7.07 -17.75 -2.61
C GLU A 70 -7.68 -16.36 -2.67
N LEU A 71 -6.84 -15.38 -2.91
CA LEU A 71 -7.31 -14.00 -3.04
C LEU A 71 -8.11 -13.82 -4.32
N ARG A 72 -7.66 -14.46 -5.37
CA ARG A 72 -8.27 -14.34 -6.68
C ARG A 72 -9.33 -15.40 -6.88
N LYS A 73 -10.42 -14.98 -7.46
CA LYS A 73 -11.51 -15.92 -7.74
C LYS A 73 -11.33 -16.60 -9.07
#